data_709846a09d097e4bfdde91a127c7e92a
#
_entry.id   709846a09d097e4bfdde91a127c7e92a
#
_cell.length_a   1.000
_cell.length_b   1.000
_cell.length_c   1.000
_cell.angle_alpha   90.00
_cell.angle_beta   90.00
_cell.angle_gamma   90.00
#
_symmetry.space_group_name_H-M   'P 1'
#
loop_
_entity.id
_entity.type
_entity.pdbx_description
1 polymer ?
#
loop_
_entity_poly.entity_id
_entity_poly.type
_entity_poly.pdbx_seq_one_letter_code
_entity_poly.pdbx_strand_id
1 'polypeptide(L)'
;MKKKFFIMLVIIILVVILGATIILGRYLQEHQKSSLYEAENFYFTSDLLKEESEVSFWKDGVNKLKINFSNSADKLRYTKSDINAVVRLSEFIDNREFVKKREINLTLEGDKITNKEIVFDNLEKGVYKIEAITSSPYVKKLEGIFSIDSNNNTIKHLVNDRVDSTVLMLKISTIDYEGNIKIKFPDGLYPDNNEDAFKDIDIDNSKEIIVKFKHHSSYTYKFYKKDPKKIFKEDDFEVGGVWWRVDLSG
;
A
#
# COMPACT_ATOMS: atom_id res chain seq x y z
N MET A 1 -37.74 -25.84 -67.65
CA MET A 1 -36.37 -25.63 -67.12
C MET A 1 -36.30 -24.57 -66.05
N LYS A 2 -36.88 -23.39 -66.18
CA LYS A 2 -36.76 -22.27 -65.18
C LYS A 2 -37.21 -22.61 -63.78
N LYS A 3 -38.30 -23.40 -63.61
CA LYS A 3 -38.83 -23.73 -62.27
C LYS A 3 -37.92 -24.70 -61.47
N LYS A 4 -37.24 -25.64 -62.12
CA LYS A 4 -36.28 -26.55 -61.47
C LYS A 4 -34.99 -25.80 -61.05
N PHE A 5 -34.52 -24.84 -61.87
CA PHE A 5 -33.38 -24.02 -61.55
C PHE A 5 -33.66 -23.09 -60.34
N PHE A 6 -34.85 -22.52 -60.26
CA PHE A 6 -35.27 -21.68 -59.14
C PHE A 6 -35.30 -22.48 -57.83
N ILE A 7 -35.88 -23.72 -57.83
CA ILE A 7 -35.91 -24.57 -56.66
C ILE A 7 -34.47 -24.92 -56.19
N MET A 8 -33.57 -25.24 -57.12
CA MET A 8 -32.20 -25.56 -56.80
C MET A 8 -31.46 -24.34 -56.20
N LEU A 9 -31.70 -23.15 -56.71
CA LEU A 9 -31.12 -21.91 -56.16
C LEU A 9 -31.58 -21.65 -54.72
N VAL A 10 -32.88 -21.84 -54.43
CA VAL A 10 -33.42 -21.66 -53.08
C VAL A 10 -32.82 -22.66 -52.10
N ILE A 11 -32.61 -23.93 -52.52
CA ILE A 11 -31.98 -24.96 -51.67
C ILE A 11 -30.53 -24.57 -51.36
N ILE A 12 -29.77 -24.09 -52.34
CA ILE A 12 -28.40 -23.62 -52.10
C ILE A 12 -28.32 -22.50 -51.11
N ILE A 13 -29.20 -21.48 -51.26
CA ILE A 13 -29.29 -20.35 -50.33
C ILE A 13 -29.60 -20.82 -48.92
N LEU A 14 -30.55 -21.77 -48.76
CA LEU A 14 -30.94 -22.32 -47.44
C LEU A 14 -29.75 -23.06 -46.78
N VAL A 15 -28.99 -23.85 -47.54
CA VAL A 15 -27.79 -24.53 -47.04
C VAL A 15 -26.71 -23.55 -46.59
N VAL A 16 -26.50 -22.46 -47.34
CA VAL A 16 -25.51 -21.41 -46.98
C VAL A 16 -25.94 -20.67 -45.70
N ILE A 17 -27.24 -20.34 -45.55
CA ILE A 17 -27.77 -19.71 -44.34
C ILE A 17 -27.59 -20.64 -43.14
N LEU A 18 -27.91 -21.94 -43.30
CA LEU A 18 -27.77 -22.93 -42.22
C LEU A 18 -26.29 -23.09 -41.80
N GLY A 19 -25.38 -23.12 -42.76
CA GLY A 19 -23.93 -23.16 -42.48
C GLY A 19 -23.44 -21.93 -41.73
N ALA A 20 -23.87 -20.74 -42.17
CA ALA A 20 -23.52 -19.50 -41.52
C ALA A 20 -24.04 -19.39 -40.06
N THR A 21 -25.27 -19.87 -39.81
CA THR A 21 -25.85 -19.87 -38.46
C THR A 21 -25.13 -20.83 -37.51
N ILE A 22 -24.66 -22.00 -38.00
CA ILE A 22 -23.89 -22.96 -37.21
C ILE A 22 -22.51 -22.37 -36.84
N ILE A 23 -21.85 -21.72 -37.80
CA ILE A 23 -20.54 -21.07 -37.56
C ILE A 23 -20.68 -19.92 -36.59
N LEU A 24 -21.71 -19.09 -36.76
CA LEU A 24 -21.99 -17.98 -35.84
C LEU A 24 -22.31 -18.46 -34.42
N GLY A 25 -23.10 -19.53 -34.30
CA GLY A 25 -23.43 -20.13 -33.02
C GLY A 25 -22.22 -20.70 -32.30
N ARG A 26 -21.30 -21.36 -33.01
CA ARG A 26 -20.03 -21.81 -32.43
C ARG A 26 -19.12 -20.66 -32.03
N TYR A 27 -19.01 -19.62 -32.84
CA TYR A 27 -18.22 -18.43 -32.52
C TYR A 27 -18.75 -17.71 -31.29
N LEU A 28 -20.07 -17.54 -31.17
CA LEU A 28 -20.69 -16.96 -29.97
C LEU A 28 -20.51 -17.84 -28.74
N GLN A 29 -20.56 -19.15 -28.87
CA GLN A 29 -20.37 -20.08 -27.76
C GLN A 29 -18.90 -20.13 -27.28
N GLU A 30 -17.94 -20.02 -28.18
CA GLU A 30 -16.52 -19.87 -27.82
C GLU A 30 -16.25 -18.53 -27.18
N HIS A 31 -16.85 -17.44 -27.67
CA HIS A 31 -16.74 -16.12 -27.05
C HIS A 31 -17.42 -16.06 -25.67
N GLN A 32 -18.56 -16.70 -25.49
CA GLN A 32 -19.20 -16.80 -24.16
C GLN A 32 -18.40 -17.68 -23.21
N LYS A 33 -17.78 -18.76 -23.66
CA LYS A 33 -16.89 -19.57 -22.81
C LYS A 33 -15.62 -18.80 -22.42
N SER A 34 -15.08 -17.97 -23.29
CA SER A 34 -13.91 -17.13 -22.96
C SER A 34 -14.24 -15.93 -22.07
N SER A 35 -15.49 -15.48 -22.05
CA SER A 35 -15.95 -14.40 -21.14
C SER A 35 -16.47 -14.90 -19.78
N LEU A 36 -16.68 -16.21 -19.64
CA LEU A 36 -16.97 -16.89 -18.36
C LEU A 36 -15.71 -17.39 -17.63
N TYR A 37 -14.55 -16.84 -17.92
CA TYR A 37 -13.48 -16.89 -16.93
C TYR A 37 -13.97 -16.03 -15.76
N GLU A 38 -14.51 -16.69 -14.73
CA GLU A 38 -14.64 -16.07 -13.41
C GLU A 38 -13.26 -15.50 -13.10
N ALA A 39 -13.20 -14.17 -12.93
CA ALA A 39 -11.96 -13.53 -12.53
C ALA A 39 -11.51 -14.22 -11.26
N GLU A 40 -10.44 -14.97 -11.33
CA GLU A 40 -9.91 -15.69 -10.18
C GLU A 40 -9.61 -14.68 -9.10
N ASN A 41 -10.15 -14.90 -7.90
CA ASN A 41 -9.85 -14.05 -6.78
C ASN A 41 -8.35 -14.07 -6.52
N PHE A 42 -7.71 -12.92 -6.68
CA PHE A 42 -6.28 -12.76 -6.49
C PHE A 42 -5.96 -12.15 -5.14
N TYR A 43 -5.32 -12.94 -4.29
CA TYR A 43 -4.88 -12.53 -2.97
C TYR A 43 -3.35 -12.61 -2.92
N PHE A 44 -2.71 -11.48 -2.83
CA PHE A 44 -1.31 -11.35 -2.50
C PHE A 44 -1.23 -10.35 -1.35
N THR A 45 -0.90 -10.82 -0.16
CA THR A 45 -0.95 -10.05 1.08
C THR A 45 0.37 -10.12 1.83
N SER A 46 0.57 -9.18 2.73
CA SER A 46 1.72 -9.15 3.63
C SER A 46 1.29 -8.63 5.00
N ASP A 47 2.02 -9.04 6.04
CA ASP A 47 1.86 -8.52 7.40
C ASP A 47 2.27 -7.05 7.53
N LEU A 48 3.30 -6.61 6.79
CA LEU A 48 3.88 -5.28 6.92
C LEU A 48 3.73 -4.39 5.69
N LEU A 49 3.53 -4.96 4.50
CA LEU A 49 3.40 -4.18 3.26
C LEU A 49 1.93 -4.01 2.89
N LYS A 50 1.58 -2.87 2.28
CA LYS A 50 0.22 -2.55 1.83
C LYS A 50 0.21 -2.03 0.40
N GLU A 51 -0.96 -2.12 -0.26
CA GLU A 51 -1.20 -1.44 -1.53
C GLU A 51 -1.32 0.06 -1.30
N GLU A 52 -0.79 0.87 -2.21
CA GLU A 52 -1.00 2.32 -2.33
C GLU A 52 -0.67 3.16 -1.09
N SER A 53 -0.17 2.57 -0.01
CA SER A 53 0.17 3.34 1.17
C SER A 53 1.66 3.29 1.45
N GLU A 54 2.24 4.46 1.57
CA GLU A 54 3.53 4.59 2.22
C GLU A 54 3.37 4.27 3.70
N VAL A 55 3.49 3.01 4.06
CA VAL A 55 3.49 2.59 5.47
C VAL A 55 4.90 2.74 5.99
N SER A 56 5.09 3.57 7.02
CA SER A 56 6.37 3.68 7.70
C SER A 56 6.33 2.87 8.98
N PHE A 57 7.28 1.95 9.10
CA PHE A 57 7.50 1.18 10.32
C PHE A 57 8.90 1.48 10.83
N TRP A 58 9.04 1.51 12.14
CA TRP A 58 10.30 1.76 12.82
C TRP A 58 10.68 0.50 13.57
N LYS A 59 11.89 0.03 13.39
CA LYS A 59 12.43 -1.09 14.15
C LYS A 59 13.65 -0.65 14.92
N ASP A 60 13.56 -0.73 16.23
CA ASP A 60 14.65 -0.37 17.12
C ASP A 60 15.64 -1.51 17.27
N GLY A 61 16.91 -1.19 17.13
CA GLY A 61 18.03 -2.06 17.52
C GLY A 61 18.16 -3.40 16.80
N VAL A 62 17.30 -3.68 15.82
CA VAL A 62 17.31 -4.94 15.07
C VAL A 62 17.78 -4.67 13.66
N ASN A 63 19.02 -5.07 13.37
CA ASN A 63 19.59 -5.04 12.02
C ASN A 63 18.95 -6.08 11.07
N LYS A 64 17.70 -6.45 11.31
CA LYS A 64 17.01 -7.55 10.63
C LYS A 64 15.55 -7.20 10.45
N LEU A 65 15.05 -7.31 9.22
CA LEU A 65 13.66 -7.08 8.86
C LEU A 65 13.07 -8.37 8.31
N LYS A 66 12.00 -8.85 8.94
CA LYS A 66 11.25 -10.04 8.53
C LYS A 66 9.89 -9.64 8.02
N ILE A 67 9.52 -10.15 6.87
CA ILE A 67 8.25 -9.86 6.20
C ILE A 67 7.62 -11.16 5.78
N ASN A 68 6.37 -11.36 6.16
CA ASN A 68 5.58 -12.53 5.75
C ASN A 68 4.70 -12.15 4.56
N PHE A 69 4.69 -13.02 3.57
CA PHE A 69 3.83 -12.93 2.40
C PHE A 69 2.88 -14.12 2.36
N SER A 70 1.65 -13.88 1.93
CA SER A 70 0.61 -14.91 1.79
C SER A 70 -0.14 -14.79 0.46
N ASN A 71 -0.57 -15.94 -0.06
CA ASN A 71 -1.51 -16.01 -1.18
C ASN A 71 -2.98 -16.04 -0.72
N SER A 72 -3.27 -15.65 0.50
CA SER A 72 -4.62 -15.71 1.08
C SER A 72 -5.08 -14.37 1.68
N ALA A 73 -6.40 -14.16 1.66
CA ALA A 73 -7.03 -13.05 2.38
C ALA A 73 -7.36 -13.44 3.83
N ASP A 74 -7.68 -14.70 4.04
CA ASP A 74 -8.08 -15.30 5.32
C ASP A 74 -7.83 -16.81 5.28
N LYS A 75 -8.34 -17.56 6.25
CA LYS A 75 -8.15 -19.02 6.33
C LYS A 75 -8.94 -19.82 5.28
N LEU A 76 -9.79 -19.17 4.48
CA LEU A 76 -10.72 -19.83 3.55
C LEU A 76 -10.48 -19.44 2.09
N ARG A 77 -10.05 -18.21 1.84
CA ARG A 77 -9.90 -17.63 0.50
C ARG A 77 -8.44 -17.46 0.14
N TYR A 78 -8.01 -18.11 -0.92
CA TYR A 78 -6.64 -18.05 -1.42
C TYR A 78 -6.61 -18.04 -2.96
N THR A 79 -5.49 -17.60 -3.52
CA THR A 79 -5.23 -17.65 -4.96
C THR A 79 -4.88 -19.08 -5.35
N LYS A 80 -5.58 -19.63 -6.35
CA LYS A 80 -5.38 -21.00 -6.81
C LYS A 80 -4.16 -21.17 -7.69
N SER A 81 -3.75 -20.12 -8.39
CA SER A 81 -2.57 -20.12 -9.26
C SER A 81 -1.30 -19.74 -8.48
N ASP A 82 -0.15 -20.20 -8.95
CA ASP A 82 1.14 -19.80 -8.40
C ASP A 82 1.35 -18.29 -8.57
N ILE A 83 1.79 -17.65 -7.51
CA ILE A 83 2.13 -16.23 -7.51
C ILE A 83 3.65 -16.09 -7.59
N ASN A 84 4.13 -15.45 -8.66
CA ASN A 84 5.51 -15.05 -8.78
C ASN A 84 5.66 -13.55 -8.53
N ALA A 85 6.55 -13.19 -7.64
CA ALA A 85 6.82 -11.83 -7.25
C ALA A 85 8.32 -11.55 -7.14
N VAL A 86 8.67 -10.29 -7.29
CA VAL A 86 10.01 -9.77 -7.00
C VAL A 86 9.91 -8.85 -5.79
N VAL A 87 10.71 -9.13 -4.77
CA VAL A 87 10.80 -8.31 -3.55
C VAL A 87 12.10 -7.54 -3.56
N ARG A 88 12.01 -6.22 -3.55
CA ARG A 88 13.15 -5.28 -3.61
C ARG A 88 13.31 -4.57 -2.29
N LEU A 89 14.53 -4.54 -1.79
CA LEU A 89 14.97 -3.66 -0.72
C LEU A 89 15.76 -2.51 -1.31
N SER A 90 15.37 -1.28 -1.02
CA SER A 90 16.09 -0.06 -1.38
C SER A 90 16.41 0.72 -0.12
N GLU A 91 17.55 1.39 -0.08
CA GLU A 91 17.98 2.26 1.02
C GLU A 91 17.85 3.72 0.59
N PHE A 92 17.39 4.58 1.49
CA PHE A 92 17.31 6.01 1.29
C PHE A 92 18.68 6.64 1.54
N ILE A 93 19.29 7.15 0.48
CA ILE A 93 20.65 7.69 0.53
C ILE A 93 20.61 9.21 0.33
N ASP A 94 21.46 9.92 1.07
CA ASP A 94 21.70 11.37 0.96
C ASP A 94 20.42 12.22 1.05
N ASN A 95 19.38 11.74 1.73
CA ASN A 95 18.07 12.39 1.82
C ASN A 95 17.47 12.78 0.47
N ARG A 96 17.73 12.00 -0.58
CA ARG A 96 17.30 12.31 -1.95
C ARG A 96 16.51 11.19 -2.62
N GLU A 97 17.03 9.96 -2.59
CA GLU A 97 16.43 8.87 -3.37
C GLU A 97 16.61 7.50 -2.71
N PHE A 98 15.74 6.56 -3.09
CA PHE A 98 15.85 5.16 -2.73
C PHE A 98 16.72 4.42 -3.76
N VAL A 99 17.87 3.91 -3.32
CA VAL A 99 18.78 3.12 -4.14
C VAL A 99 18.62 1.63 -3.85
N LYS A 100 18.41 0.82 -4.89
CA LYS A 100 18.24 -0.63 -4.76
C LYS A 100 19.48 -1.27 -4.14
N LYS A 101 19.30 -2.05 -3.08
CA LYS A 101 20.33 -2.82 -2.38
C LYS A 101 20.25 -4.31 -2.63
N ARG A 102 19.03 -4.87 -2.55
CA ARG A 102 18.80 -6.33 -2.69
C ARG A 102 17.52 -6.59 -3.47
N GLU A 103 17.48 -7.75 -4.11
CA GLU A 103 16.31 -8.25 -4.81
C GLU A 103 16.20 -9.76 -4.58
N ILE A 104 15.00 -10.23 -4.27
CA ILE A 104 14.70 -11.63 -3.96
C ILE A 104 13.47 -12.05 -4.77
N ASN A 105 13.56 -13.17 -5.47
CA ASN A 105 12.42 -13.77 -6.12
C ASN A 105 11.59 -14.56 -5.11
N LEU A 106 10.29 -14.34 -5.11
CA LEU A 106 9.30 -15.00 -4.27
C LEU A 106 8.32 -15.78 -5.15
N THR A 107 8.12 -17.05 -4.85
CA THR A 107 7.03 -17.84 -5.41
C THR A 107 6.16 -18.36 -4.27
N LEU A 108 4.85 -18.11 -4.31
CA LEU A 108 3.86 -18.70 -3.44
C LEU A 108 3.09 -19.73 -4.27
N GLU A 109 3.13 -21.00 -3.84
CA GLU A 109 2.41 -22.09 -4.51
C GLU A 109 0.90 -21.87 -4.41
N GLY A 110 0.20 -22.13 -5.51
CA GLY A 110 -1.26 -22.14 -5.61
C GLY A 110 -1.90 -23.38 -4.98
N ASP A 111 -3.20 -23.54 -5.18
CA ASP A 111 -4.03 -24.68 -4.72
C ASP A 111 -4.07 -24.94 -3.21
N LYS A 112 -3.33 -24.21 -2.43
CA LYS A 112 -3.31 -24.25 -0.96
C LYS A 112 -2.93 -22.88 -0.41
N ILE A 113 -3.23 -22.65 0.88
CA ILE A 113 -2.72 -21.47 1.58
C ILE A 113 -1.22 -21.64 1.79
N THR A 114 -0.47 -20.70 1.21
CA THR A 114 0.99 -20.68 1.29
C THR A 114 1.44 -19.36 1.92
N ASN A 115 2.34 -19.48 2.91
CA ASN A 115 2.99 -18.34 3.55
C ASN A 115 4.50 -18.49 3.40
N LYS A 116 5.19 -17.39 3.09
CA LYS A 116 6.66 -17.34 3.04
C LYS A 116 7.19 -16.12 3.77
N GLU A 117 8.18 -16.32 4.62
CA GLU A 117 8.96 -15.27 5.26
C GLU A 117 10.15 -14.91 4.37
N ILE A 118 10.34 -13.61 4.13
CA ILE A 118 11.57 -13.05 3.58
C ILE A 118 12.27 -12.29 4.68
N VAL A 119 13.58 -12.52 4.81
CA VAL A 119 14.41 -11.91 5.82
C VAL A 119 15.49 -11.07 5.16
N PHE A 120 15.53 -9.80 5.50
CA PHE A 120 16.66 -8.92 5.22
C PHE A 120 17.45 -8.75 6.50
N ASP A 121 18.65 -9.27 6.53
CA ASP A 121 19.59 -9.21 7.66
C ASP A 121 20.74 -8.23 7.38
N ASN A 122 21.55 -7.96 8.41
CA ASN A 122 22.70 -7.07 8.36
C ASN A 122 22.34 -5.69 7.79
N LEU A 123 21.18 -5.16 8.20
CA LEU A 123 20.78 -3.82 7.84
C LEU A 123 21.44 -2.83 8.80
N GLU A 124 22.07 -1.82 8.26
CA GLU A 124 22.62 -0.71 9.02
C GLU A 124 21.52 0.25 9.46
N LYS A 125 21.85 1.20 10.34
CA LYS A 125 20.95 2.29 10.70
C LYS A 125 20.61 3.10 9.43
N GLY A 126 19.32 3.24 9.13
CA GLY A 126 18.88 3.93 7.93
C GLY A 126 17.39 3.78 7.66
N VAL A 127 16.96 4.38 6.57
CA VAL A 127 15.58 4.28 6.07
C VAL A 127 15.58 3.38 4.83
N TYR A 128 14.70 2.40 4.84
CA TYR A 128 14.60 1.39 3.80
C TYR A 128 13.20 1.33 3.23
N LYS A 129 13.08 1.16 1.93
CA LYS A 129 11.84 0.87 1.23
C LYS A 129 11.84 -0.56 0.76
N ILE A 130 10.75 -1.28 1.01
CA ILE A 130 10.52 -2.60 0.45
C ILE A 130 9.32 -2.52 -0.48
N GLU A 131 9.51 -3.05 -1.68
CA GLU A 131 8.48 -3.19 -2.71
C GLU A 131 8.40 -4.65 -3.11
N ALA A 132 7.20 -5.21 -3.08
CA ALA A 132 6.90 -6.54 -3.59
C ALA A 132 5.96 -6.39 -4.80
N ILE A 133 6.41 -6.82 -5.98
CA ILE A 133 5.66 -6.68 -7.22
C ILE A 133 5.46 -8.07 -7.82
N THR A 134 4.20 -8.46 -7.97
CA THR A 134 3.85 -9.72 -8.64
C THR A 134 3.92 -9.56 -10.15
N SER A 135 4.31 -10.64 -10.84
CA SER A 135 4.30 -10.72 -12.31
C SER A 135 3.26 -11.71 -12.84
N SER A 136 2.81 -12.65 -12.00
CA SER A 136 1.88 -13.71 -12.35
C SER A 136 1.05 -14.09 -11.11
N PRO A 137 -0.24 -14.42 -11.26
CA PRO A 137 -1.06 -14.33 -12.48
C PRO A 137 -1.48 -12.90 -12.82
N TYR A 138 -1.45 -11.99 -11.86
CA TYR A 138 -1.77 -10.57 -12.02
C TYR A 138 -0.70 -9.69 -11.41
N VAL A 139 -0.55 -8.47 -11.93
CA VAL A 139 0.37 -7.48 -11.37
C VAL A 139 -0.28 -6.81 -10.17
N LYS A 140 0.39 -6.89 -9.03
CA LYS A 140 0.02 -6.24 -7.78
C LYS A 140 1.28 -5.74 -7.10
N LYS A 141 1.22 -4.53 -6.54
CA LYS A 141 2.32 -3.92 -5.80
C LYS A 141 1.93 -3.79 -4.33
N LEU A 142 2.82 -4.26 -3.45
CA LEU A 142 2.79 -3.95 -2.02
C LEU A 142 4.06 -3.19 -1.67
N GLU A 143 3.98 -2.20 -0.82
CA GLU A 143 5.13 -1.43 -0.39
C GLU A 143 5.08 -1.03 1.07
N GLY A 144 6.26 -0.73 1.64
CA GLY A 144 6.40 -0.23 2.98
C GLY A 144 7.76 0.43 3.17
N ILE A 145 7.80 1.48 4.01
CA ILE A 145 9.02 2.17 4.40
C ILE A 145 9.33 1.81 5.84
N PHE A 146 10.59 1.47 6.10
CA PHE A 146 11.08 1.03 7.40
C PHE A 146 12.27 1.87 7.80
N SER A 147 12.32 2.26 9.07
CA SER A 147 13.51 2.86 9.64
C SER A 147 14.15 1.90 10.64
N ILE A 148 15.45 1.73 10.53
CA ILE A 148 16.27 0.99 11.49
C ILE A 148 17.06 2.01 12.28
N ASP A 149 16.78 2.10 13.59
CA ASP A 149 17.41 3.04 14.49
C ASP A 149 17.76 2.31 15.80
N SER A 150 18.75 2.81 16.52
CA SER A 150 19.18 2.28 17.81
C SER A 150 18.42 2.85 19.01
N ASN A 151 17.47 3.75 18.80
CA ASN A 151 16.72 4.42 19.86
C ASN A 151 15.39 3.68 20.11
N ASN A 152 15.09 3.39 21.39
CA ASN A 152 13.86 2.72 21.86
C ASN A 152 12.60 3.61 21.79
N ASN A 153 12.48 4.48 20.80
CA ASN A 153 11.28 5.28 20.64
C ASN A 153 10.24 4.55 19.79
N THR A 154 9.13 4.23 20.41
CA THR A 154 7.99 3.54 19.74
C THR A 154 7.17 4.47 18.85
N ILE A 155 7.40 5.79 18.93
CA ILE A 155 6.75 6.83 18.13
C ILE A 155 7.83 7.58 17.37
N LYS A 156 7.71 7.63 16.06
CA LYS A 156 8.62 8.36 15.18
C LYS A 156 7.85 9.28 14.25
N HIS A 157 8.47 10.36 13.83
CA HIS A 157 7.91 11.25 12.84
C HIS A 157 8.94 11.65 11.79
N LEU A 158 8.45 11.98 10.61
CA LEU A 158 9.20 12.46 9.46
C LEU A 158 8.50 13.70 8.92
N VAL A 159 9.28 14.71 8.58
CA VAL A 159 8.79 15.92 7.94
C VAL A 159 9.20 15.90 6.47
N ASN A 160 8.24 15.98 5.57
CA ASN A 160 8.47 16.16 4.14
C ASN A 160 8.08 17.59 3.77
N ASP A 161 9.07 18.44 3.69
CA ASP A 161 8.94 19.84 3.30
C ASP A 161 9.86 20.16 2.11
N ARG A 162 9.43 21.08 1.26
CA ARG A 162 10.20 21.55 0.10
C ARG A 162 10.22 23.07 0.07
N VAL A 163 11.31 23.63 -0.44
CA VAL A 163 11.40 25.06 -0.74
C VAL A 163 10.31 25.44 -1.74
N ASP A 164 9.71 26.59 -1.53
CA ASP A 164 8.62 27.15 -2.35
C ASP A 164 7.33 26.29 -2.37
N SER A 165 7.24 25.28 -1.53
CA SER A 165 5.97 24.56 -1.29
C SER A 165 5.11 25.32 -0.30
N THR A 166 3.82 25.45 -0.58
CA THR A 166 2.80 25.94 0.35
C THR A 166 2.30 24.87 1.32
N VAL A 167 2.72 23.62 1.13
CA VAL A 167 2.26 22.45 1.89
C VAL A 167 3.46 21.69 2.44
N LEU A 168 3.33 21.29 3.71
CA LEU A 168 4.22 20.37 4.42
C LEU A 168 3.43 19.12 4.82
N MET A 169 4.07 17.96 4.75
CA MET A 169 3.52 16.70 5.24
C MET A 169 4.30 16.22 6.46
N LEU A 170 3.60 16.01 7.57
CA LEU A 170 4.12 15.39 8.79
C LEU A 170 3.62 13.95 8.83
N LYS A 171 4.52 12.99 8.78
CA LYS A 171 4.21 11.57 8.89
C LYS A 171 4.60 11.07 10.27
N ILE A 172 3.65 10.43 10.96
CA ILE A 172 3.88 9.84 12.29
C ILE A 172 3.59 8.35 12.20
N SER A 173 4.51 7.54 12.74
CA SER A 173 4.40 6.09 12.74
C SER A 173 4.62 5.53 14.14
N THR A 174 3.84 4.48 14.48
CA THR A 174 3.95 3.74 15.73
C THR A 174 4.21 2.27 15.46
N ILE A 175 5.00 1.62 16.30
CA ILE A 175 5.17 0.15 16.25
C ILE A 175 4.42 -0.46 17.43
N ASP A 176 4.95 -0.38 18.62
CA ASP A 176 4.39 -1.01 19.83
C ASP A 176 3.66 0.00 20.73
N TYR A 177 3.17 1.09 20.15
CA TYR A 177 2.42 2.12 20.85
C TYR A 177 0.98 2.18 20.36
N GLU A 178 0.05 2.15 21.32
CA GLU A 178 -1.36 2.48 21.12
C GLU A 178 -1.78 3.51 22.15
N GLY A 179 -2.43 4.57 21.71
CA GLY A 179 -2.88 5.64 22.59
C GLY A 179 -2.91 7.01 21.92
N ASN A 180 -2.94 8.03 22.74
CA ASN A 180 -2.96 9.41 22.30
C ASN A 180 -1.54 9.94 22.07
N ILE A 181 -1.30 10.54 20.94
CA ILE A 181 -0.07 11.24 20.60
C ILE A 181 -0.35 12.73 20.58
N LYS A 182 0.44 13.48 21.31
CA LYS A 182 0.48 14.93 21.27
C LYS A 182 1.45 15.37 20.18
N ILE A 183 1.00 16.26 19.33
CA ILE A 183 1.79 16.89 18.27
C ILE A 183 1.80 18.38 18.55
N LYS A 184 2.97 18.95 18.86
CA LYS A 184 3.16 20.38 18.85
C LYS A 184 3.88 20.79 17.58
N PHE A 185 3.42 21.84 16.95
CA PHE A 185 3.97 22.34 15.70
C PHE A 185 4.38 23.81 15.79
N PRO A 186 5.38 24.22 14.99
CA PRO A 186 5.96 25.56 15.08
C PRO A 186 5.04 26.62 14.49
N ASP A 187 5.35 27.87 14.81
CA ASP A 187 4.68 29.05 14.25
C ASP A 187 4.85 29.12 12.73
N GLY A 188 3.76 29.49 12.06
CA GLY A 188 3.70 29.61 10.61
C GLY A 188 3.23 28.36 9.89
N LEU A 189 2.78 27.34 10.64
CA LEU A 189 2.06 26.19 10.13
C LEU A 189 0.59 26.22 10.56
N TYR A 190 -0.27 25.82 9.65
CA TYR A 190 -1.70 25.68 9.85
C TYR A 190 -2.12 24.26 9.45
N PRO A 191 -2.68 23.44 10.36
CA PRO A 191 -3.17 22.11 10.01
C PRO A 191 -4.33 22.20 9.02
N ASP A 192 -4.49 21.16 8.16
CA ASP A 192 -5.59 21.09 7.20
C ASP A 192 -6.90 20.71 7.92
N ASN A 193 -7.84 21.66 8.03
CA ASN A 193 -9.13 21.44 8.70
C ASN A 193 -10.04 20.40 8.05
N ASN A 194 -9.72 19.97 6.84
CA ASN A 194 -10.48 18.89 6.18
C ASN A 194 -10.09 17.51 6.72
N GLU A 195 -9.03 17.40 7.49
CA GLU A 195 -8.67 16.15 8.15
C GLU A 195 -9.50 15.97 9.42
N ASP A 196 -10.08 14.80 9.61
CA ASP A 196 -10.92 14.47 10.76
C ASP A 196 -10.23 14.72 12.11
N ALA A 197 -8.91 14.54 12.14
CA ALA A 197 -8.10 14.78 13.33
C ALA A 197 -8.03 16.26 13.76
N PHE A 198 -8.41 17.20 12.88
CA PHE A 198 -8.24 18.64 13.09
C PHE A 198 -9.55 19.45 13.11
N LYS A 199 -10.69 18.79 12.91
CA LYS A 199 -12.01 19.46 12.74
C LYS A 199 -12.43 20.30 13.94
N ASP A 200 -12.06 19.90 15.15
CA ASP A 200 -12.51 20.55 16.39
C ASP A 200 -11.44 21.43 17.04
N ILE A 201 -10.38 21.76 16.31
CA ILE A 201 -9.24 22.50 16.85
C ILE A 201 -9.38 23.97 16.50
N ASP A 202 -9.27 24.83 17.52
CA ASP A 202 -9.10 26.27 17.34
C ASP A 202 -7.69 26.54 16.82
N ILE A 203 -7.55 26.58 15.51
CA ILE A 203 -6.28 26.65 14.79
C ILE A 203 -5.54 27.97 15.05
N ASP A 204 -6.27 29.02 15.32
CA ASP A 204 -5.67 30.34 15.52
C ASP A 204 -4.97 30.43 16.89
N ASN A 205 -5.42 29.66 17.87
CA ASN A 205 -4.93 29.71 19.24
C ASN A 205 -4.19 28.45 19.69
N SER A 206 -4.39 27.32 19.05
CA SER A 206 -3.77 26.05 19.44
C SER A 206 -2.55 25.74 18.58
N LYS A 207 -1.41 25.51 19.25
CA LYS A 207 -0.17 25.01 18.63
C LYS A 207 0.06 23.53 18.91
N GLU A 208 -0.92 22.88 19.48
CA GLU A 208 -0.85 21.45 19.77
C GLU A 208 -2.16 20.75 19.43
N ILE A 209 -2.02 19.50 19.01
CA ILE A 209 -3.12 18.60 18.70
C ILE A 209 -2.89 17.26 19.36
N ILE A 210 -3.98 16.57 19.71
CA ILE A 210 -3.93 15.22 20.27
C ILE A 210 -4.68 14.28 19.32
N VAL A 211 -4.00 13.25 18.84
CA VAL A 211 -4.53 12.28 17.91
C VAL A 211 -4.38 10.87 18.44
N LYS A 212 -5.37 10.00 18.18
CA LYS A 212 -5.35 8.61 18.64
C LYS A 212 -4.69 7.71 17.60
N PHE A 213 -3.69 6.96 18.03
CA PHE A 213 -2.96 5.98 17.22
C PHE A 213 -3.27 4.55 17.67
N LYS A 214 -3.22 3.64 16.73
CA LYS A 214 -3.25 2.19 16.95
C LYS A 214 -1.84 1.62 16.84
N HIS A 215 -1.66 0.38 17.32
CA HIS A 215 -0.44 -0.38 17.05
C HIS A 215 -0.15 -0.47 15.55
N HIS A 216 1.12 -0.45 15.18
CA HIS A 216 1.58 -0.62 13.79
C HIS A 216 0.84 0.29 12.81
N SER A 217 0.63 1.55 13.20
CA SER A 217 -0.08 2.52 12.37
C SER A 217 0.83 3.64 11.90
N SER A 218 0.49 4.20 10.74
CA SER A 218 1.14 5.38 10.20
C SER A 218 0.08 6.31 9.63
N TYR A 219 0.18 7.59 10.01
CA TYR A 219 -0.70 8.64 9.52
C TYR A 219 0.13 9.80 8.99
N THR A 220 -0.34 10.40 7.92
CA THR A 220 0.27 11.58 7.31
C THR A 220 -0.67 12.74 7.49
N TYR A 221 -0.19 13.81 8.13
CA TYR A 221 -0.93 15.02 8.40
C TYR A 221 -0.41 16.15 7.51
N LYS A 222 -1.33 16.89 6.95
CA LYS A 222 -1.04 17.99 6.05
C LYS A 222 -1.11 19.32 6.79
N PHE A 223 -0.09 20.16 6.58
CA PHE A 223 -0.02 21.53 7.09
C PHE A 223 0.18 22.50 5.94
N TYR A 224 -0.44 23.66 6.05
CA TYR A 224 -0.20 24.79 5.16
C TYR A 224 0.85 25.73 5.75
N LYS A 225 1.76 26.20 4.93
CA LYS A 225 2.84 27.10 5.31
C LYS A 225 2.41 28.56 5.09
N LYS A 226 2.59 29.42 6.09
CA LYS A 226 2.43 30.87 5.96
C LYS A 226 3.48 31.47 5.03
N ASP A 227 4.72 30.97 5.12
CA ASP A 227 5.83 31.36 4.27
C ASP A 227 6.34 30.12 3.51
N PRO A 228 6.11 30.04 2.18
CA PRO A 228 6.57 28.91 1.37
C PRO A 228 8.10 28.75 1.35
N LYS A 229 8.86 29.83 1.59
CA LYS A 229 10.33 29.79 1.58
C LYS A 229 10.91 29.20 2.87
N LYS A 230 10.17 29.24 3.97
CA LYS A 230 10.62 28.67 5.25
C LYS A 230 10.61 27.15 5.14
N ILE A 231 11.71 26.50 5.53
CA ILE A 231 11.83 25.04 5.60
C ILE A 231 11.72 24.63 7.06
N PHE A 232 10.89 23.60 7.30
CA PHE A 232 10.71 22.98 8.60
C PHE A 232 11.32 21.57 8.59
N LYS A 233 11.87 21.18 9.73
CA LYS A 233 12.54 19.89 9.97
C LYS A 233 11.86 19.12 11.10
N GLU A 234 12.27 17.88 11.30
CA GLU A 234 11.77 17.03 12.37
C GLU A 234 11.90 17.67 13.75
N ASP A 235 13.01 18.32 14.02
CA ASP A 235 13.32 18.97 15.32
C ASP A 235 12.42 20.19 15.62
N ASP A 236 11.71 20.71 14.62
CA ASP A 236 10.76 21.82 14.82
C ASP A 236 9.42 21.31 15.40
N PHE A 237 9.21 19.99 15.44
CA PHE A 237 8.00 19.35 15.97
C PHE A 237 8.30 18.60 17.27
N GLU A 238 7.41 18.76 18.25
CA GLU A 238 7.40 17.84 19.40
C GLU A 238 6.28 16.81 19.21
N VAL A 239 6.67 15.55 19.04
CA VAL A 239 5.73 14.43 18.86
C VAL A 239 5.97 13.41 19.96
N GLY A 240 4.97 13.13 20.79
CA GLY A 240 5.13 12.20 21.90
C GLY A 240 3.83 11.62 22.45
N GLY A 241 3.94 10.48 23.11
CA GLY A 241 2.79 9.84 23.76
C GLY A 241 2.28 10.68 24.95
N VAL A 242 0.97 10.77 25.06
CA VAL A 242 0.33 11.41 26.22
C VAL A 242 0.15 10.35 27.30
N TRP A 243 1.00 10.39 28.31
CA TRP A 243 0.85 9.55 29.49
C TRP A 243 -0.09 10.26 30.46
N TRP A 244 -1.29 9.76 30.65
CA TRP A 244 -2.14 10.20 31.76
C TRP A 244 -1.54 9.59 33.04
N ARG A 245 -0.87 10.43 33.84
CA ARG A 245 -0.68 10.10 35.25
C ARG A 245 -2.08 10.11 35.87
N VAL A 246 -2.59 8.95 36.21
CA VAL A 246 -3.69 8.88 37.17
C VAL A 246 -3.06 9.28 38.50
N ASP A 247 -3.32 10.50 38.95
CA ASP A 247 -3.03 10.90 40.31
C ASP A 247 -3.93 10.07 41.21
N LEU A 248 -3.37 8.99 41.76
CA LEU A 248 -3.98 8.20 42.83
C LEU A 248 -3.76 8.89 44.18
N SER A 249 -3.88 10.18 44.27
CA SER A 249 -3.93 10.95 45.50
C SER A 249 -5.38 11.28 45.82
N GLY A 250 -6.06 10.31 46.47
CA GLY A 250 -7.33 10.42 47.11
C GLY A 250 -7.33 9.57 48.35
#